data_ca2bdd10a87e8055e57376d9e914c469
#
_entry.id   ca2bdd10a87e8055e57376d9e914c469
#
_cell.length_a   1.000
_cell.length_b   1.000
_cell.length_c   1.000
_cell.angle_alpha   90.00
_cell.angle_beta   90.00
_cell.angle_gamma   90.00
#
_symmetry.space_group_name_H-M   'P 1'
#
loop_
_entity.id
_entity.type
_entity.pdbx_description
1 polymer ?
#
loop_
_entity_poly.entity_id
_entity_poly.type
_entity_poly.pdbx_seq_one_letter_code
_entity_poly.pdbx_strand_id
1 'polypeptide(L)'
;MFAGAPAQAEDKIQNKINVVATFSILGDLVSNVGGDRIEVVALVGPNSDTHVFSPTPADAKKLAAAKVIFVNSLGLEGWMTRLVSASGTRAMTFVVSTGIKPRKMEDEHHPGHQVTDPHAWQSIANAKIYVANIRDGLSKADPPGKSVYEANAKAYLAKLEALEQEVKAAIGKIPADHRRIITTHDAFGYFGGAYGMAFISPEGVSTDAEPSAKDVAKIIAQIRKQKIPAVFMENITDPRLMQQIAKETGAKIGGTLYSDALSDATGPAATYIDMMRSNVRELTKALAP
;
A
#
# COMPACT_ATOMS: atom_id res chain seq x y z
N MET A 1 -18.08 60.39 7.84
CA MET A 1 -18.06 59.21 7.00
C MET A 1 -16.97 58.28 7.50
N PHE A 2 -17.33 57.27 8.28
CA PHE A 2 -16.40 56.24 8.68
C PHE A 2 -16.71 54.99 7.84
N ALA A 3 -15.79 54.63 6.97
CA ALA A 3 -15.87 53.40 6.19
C ALA A 3 -15.47 52.23 7.10
N GLY A 4 -16.40 51.32 7.35
CA GLY A 4 -16.14 50.09 8.04
C GLY A 4 -15.26 49.17 7.18
N ALA A 5 -14.13 48.75 7.73
CA ALA A 5 -13.29 47.68 7.14
C ALA A 5 -14.04 46.34 7.22
N PRO A 6 -13.94 45.46 6.23
CA PRO A 6 -14.60 44.17 6.27
C PRO A 6 -13.87 43.25 7.25
N ALA A 7 -14.61 42.76 8.22
CA ALA A 7 -14.19 41.67 9.09
C ALA A 7 -14.22 40.33 8.33
N GLN A 8 -13.13 39.98 7.66
CA GLN A 8 -12.95 38.70 6.97
C GLN A 8 -11.52 38.18 7.09
N ALA A 9 -11.03 38.01 8.31
CA ALA A 9 -9.71 37.40 8.54
C ALA A 9 -9.60 36.52 9.78
N GLU A 10 -10.70 36.09 10.41
CA GLU A 10 -10.62 35.33 11.67
C GLU A 10 -11.28 33.94 11.64
N ASP A 11 -11.36 33.26 10.49
CA ASP A 11 -11.95 31.91 10.42
C ASP A 11 -10.96 30.83 9.96
N LYS A 12 -9.67 30.92 10.34
CA LYS A 12 -8.63 29.95 9.95
C LYS A 12 -8.07 29.09 11.09
N ILE A 13 -8.70 28.99 12.22
CA ILE A 13 -8.42 27.94 13.17
C ILE A 13 -9.60 26.94 13.12
N GLN A 14 -9.84 26.34 11.97
CA GLN A 14 -10.69 25.15 11.94
C GLN A 14 -9.89 24.04 12.63
N ASN A 15 -10.43 23.55 13.77
CA ASN A 15 -9.86 22.41 14.46
C ASN A 15 -9.78 21.23 13.50
N LYS A 16 -8.57 20.85 13.09
CA LYS A 16 -8.33 19.64 12.30
C LYS A 16 -8.90 18.45 13.02
N ILE A 17 -9.52 17.53 12.30
CA ILE A 17 -9.95 16.27 12.89
C ILE A 17 -8.81 15.27 12.87
N ASN A 18 -8.61 14.55 13.98
CA ASN A 18 -7.61 13.51 14.09
C ASN A 18 -8.07 12.26 13.35
N VAL A 19 -7.27 11.80 12.43
CA VAL A 19 -7.51 10.61 11.59
C VAL A 19 -6.37 9.63 11.76
N VAL A 20 -6.69 8.38 11.97
CA VAL A 20 -5.71 7.29 11.98
C VAL A 20 -5.87 6.47 10.70
N ALA A 21 -4.76 6.20 10.03
CA ALA A 21 -4.64 5.20 8.98
C ALA A 21 -3.77 4.04 9.51
N THR A 22 -4.04 2.82 9.07
CA THR A 22 -3.32 1.66 9.61
C THR A 22 -1.87 1.59 9.15
N PHE A 23 -1.55 2.02 7.93
CA PHE A 23 -0.19 1.98 7.38
C PHE A 23 0.11 3.18 6.47
N SER A 24 1.38 3.36 6.14
CA SER A 24 1.90 4.56 5.49
C SER A 24 1.27 4.85 4.12
N ILE A 25 1.05 3.84 3.28
CA ILE A 25 0.40 3.99 1.97
C ILE A 25 -1.02 4.52 2.14
N LEU A 26 -1.78 3.95 3.07
CA LEU A 26 -3.13 4.41 3.37
C LEU A 26 -3.12 5.83 3.97
N GLY A 27 -2.11 6.14 4.80
CA GLY A 27 -1.90 7.48 5.36
C GLY A 27 -1.74 8.55 4.28
N ASP A 28 -0.97 8.27 3.23
CA ASP A 28 -0.80 9.18 2.09
C ASP A 28 -2.11 9.38 1.32
N LEU A 29 -2.84 8.30 1.01
CA LEU A 29 -4.14 8.40 0.32
C LEU A 29 -5.14 9.23 1.13
N VAL A 30 -5.20 9.02 2.45
CA VAL A 30 -6.06 9.77 3.38
C VAL A 30 -5.66 11.25 3.42
N SER A 31 -4.35 11.54 3.48
CA SER A 31 -3.82 12.91 3.47
C SER A 31 -4.18 13.66 2.20
N ASN A 32 -4.08 13.01 1.05
CA ASN A 32 -4.41 13.60 -0.25
C ASN A 32 -5.90 13.96 -0.38
N VAL A 33 -6.78 13.22 0.27
CA VAL A 33 -8.23 13.51 0.27
C VAL A 33 -8.61 14.52 1.36
N GLY A 34 -8.04 14.37 2.56
CA GLY A 34 -8.41 15.19 3.71
C GLY A 34 -7.83 16.61 3.67
N GLY A 35 -6.63 16.77 3.08
CA GLY A 35 -5.94 18.06 2.98
C GLY A 35 -5.73 18.71 4.35
N ASP A 36 -5.88 20.02 4.40
CA ASP A 36 -5.64 20.83 5.61
C ASP A 36 -6.69 20.67 6.70
N ARG A 37 -7.79 19.99 6.42
CA ARG A 37 -8.89 19.78 7.41
C ARG A 37 -8.63 18.64 8.39
N ILE A 38 -7.63 17.81 8.15
CA ILE A 38 -7.34 16.64 8.96
C ILE A 38 -5.90 16.64 9.45
N GLU A 39 -5.66 15.90 10.52
CA GLU A 39 -4.34 15.50 10.97
C GLU A 39 -4.27 13.98 10.91
N VAL A 40 -3.41 13.45 10.03
CA VAL A 40 -3.30 12.00 9.79
C VAL A 40 -2.09 11.44 10.52
N VAL A 41 -2.33 10.32 11.23
CA VAL A 41 -1.27 9.50 11.81
C VAL A 41 -1.39 8.09 11.23
N ALA A 42 -0.33 7.60 10.60
CA ALA A 42 -0.18 6.19 10.27
C ALA A 42 0.33 5.42 11.49
N LEU A 43 -0.28 4.27 11.81
CA LEU A 43 0.18 3.40 12.89
C LEU A 43 1.48 2.71 12.51
N VAL A 44 1.50 2.12 11.31
CA VAL A 44 2.70 1.51 10.73
C VAL A 44 3.33 2.53 9.79
N GLY A 45 4.53 2.96 10.11
CA GLY A 45 5.24 4.02 9.41
C GLY A 45 5.91 3.56 8.10
N PRO A 46 6.66 4.47 7.45
CA PRO A 46 7.48 4.13 6.30
C PRO A 46 8.46 3.00 6.59
N ASN A 47 8.79 2.22 5.54
CA ASN A 47 9.73 1.08 5.60
C ASN A 47 9.43 0.07 6.72
N SER A 48 8.18 0.01 7.19
CA SER A 48 7.77 -0.87 8.28
C SER A 48 6.73 -1.87 7.78
N ASP A 49 6.83 -3.09 8.26
CA ASP A 49 5.97 -4.18 7.87
C ASP A 49 4.65 -4.16 8.66
N THR A 50 3.54 -4.14 7.92
CA THR A 50 2.19 -4.10 8.49
C THR A 50 1.72 -5.47 8.98
N HIS A 51 2.16 -6.58 8.38
CA HIS A 51 1.75 -7.93 8.74
C HIS A 51 2.18 -8.31 10.15
N VAL A 52 3.44 -8.00 10.49
CA VAL A 52 4.06 -8.36 11.78
C VAL A 52 4.06 -7.22 12.80
N PHE A 53 3.29 -6.17 12.54
CA PHE A 53 3.22 -5.03 13.45
C PHE A 53 2.69 -5.42 14.83
N SER A 54 3.41 -5.02 15.87
CA SER A 54 3.04 -5.24 17.26
C SER A 54 2.65 -3.90 17.91
N PRO A 55 1.33 -3.64 18.09
CA PRO A 55 0.85 -2.39 18.65
C PRO A 55 1.34 -2.13 20.07
N THR A 56 1.65 -0.87 20.37
CA THR A 56 2.09 -0.38 21.67
C THR A 56 0.96 0.36 22.43
N PRO A 57 1.11 0.63 23.73
CA PRO A 57 0.18 1.51 24.46
C PRO A 57 0.08 2.93 23.86
N ALA A 58 1.13 3.41 23.19
CA ALA A 58 1.09 4.69 22.48
C ALA A 58 0.14 4.64 21.27
N ASP A 59 0.08 3.52 20.58
CA ASP A 59 -0.84 3.34 19.45
C ASP A 59 -2.30 3.26 19.91
N ALA A 60 -2.56 2.63 21.06
CA ALA A 60 -3.88 2.67 21.68
C ALA A 60 -4.32 4.12 22.02
N LYS A 61 -3.40 4.96 22.50
CA LYS A 61 -3.69 6.39 22.74
C LYS A 61 -4.00 7.15 21.45
N LYS A 62 -3.28 6.86 20.35
CA LYS A 62 -3.59 7.45 19.02
C LYS A 62 -5.01 7.09 18.57
N LEU A 63 -5.41 5.81 18.71
CA LEU A 63 -6.77 5.38 18.38
C LEU A 63 -7.82 6.04 19.28
N ALA A 64 -7.56 6.15 20.59
CA ALA A 64 -8.48 6.79 21.52
C ALA A 64 -8.72 8.27 21.19
N ALA A 65 -7.71 8.97 20.66
CA ALA A 65 -7.78 10.38 20.28
C ALA A 65 -8.35 10.58 18.86
N ALA A 66 -8.50 9.53 18.06
CA ALA A 66 -8.98 9.64 16.70
C ALA A 66 -10.49 9.88 16.64
N LYS A 67 -10.91 10.68 15.65
CA LYS A 67 -12.32 10.81 15.24
C LYS A 67 -12.69 9.80 14.16
N VAL A 68 -11.68 9.44 13.32
CA VAL A 68 -11.83 8.51 12.19
C VAL A 68 -10.66 7.56 12.13
N ILE A 69 -10.93 6.31 11.82
CA ILE A 69 -9.92 5.27 11.55
C ILE A 69 -10.20 4.70 10.17
N PHE A 70 -9.18 4.67 9.32
CA PHE A 70 -9.21 3.97 8.04
C PHE A 70 -8.37 2.70 8.11
N VAL A 71 -8.95 1.59 7.67
CA VAL A 71 -8.33 0.25 7.64
C VAL A 71 -8.41 -0.34 6.24
N ASN A 72 -7.43 -1.13 5.87
CA ASN A 72 -7.46 -1.91 4.62
C ASN A 72 -8.45 -3.07 4.72
N SER A 73 -8.38 -3.82 5.82
CA SER A 73 -9.06 -5.13 5.96
C SER A 73 -8.45 -6.19 5.03
N LEU A 74 -9.25 -7.11 4.50
CA LEU A 74 -8.80 -8.23 3.66
C LEU A 74 -7.79 -9.17 4.36
N GLY A 75 -7.64 -9.08 5.68
CA GLY A 75 -6.72 -9.89 6.48
C GLY A 75 -5.38 -9.21 6.79
N LEU A 76 -5.10 -7.99 6.32
CA LEU A 76 -3.82 -7.30 6.53
C LEU A 76 -3.56 -7.01 8.01
N GLU A 77 -4.53 -6.39 8.70
CA GLU A 77 -4.35 -5.91 10.06
C GLU A 77 -4.89 -6.89 11.10
N GLY A 78 -4.32 -8.07 11.20
CA GLY A 78 -4.72 -9.10 12.17
C GLY A 78 -4.66 -8.64 13.63
N TRP A 79 -3.83 -7.64 13.92
CA TRP A 79 -3.65 -7.01 15.23
C TRP A 79 -4.72 -5.96 15.57
N MET A 80 -5.48 -5.46 14.60
CA MET A 80 -6.36 -4.29 14.76
C MET A 80 -7.50 -4.51 15.77
N THR A 81 -8.13 -5.67 15.76
CA THR A 81 -9.25 -5.97 16.68
C THR A 81 -8.83 -5.83 18.16
N ARG A 82 -7.63 -6.35 18.50
CA ARG A 82 -7.09 -6.24 19.86
C ARG A 82 -6.77 -4.80 20.22
N LEU A 83 -6.19 -4.04 19.28
CA LEU A 83 -5.83 -2.65 19.50
C LEU A 83 -7.07 -1.75 19.69
N VAL A 84 -8.12 -1.94 18.89
CA VAL A 84 -9.40 -1.22 19.05
C VAL A 84 -10.00 -1.49 20.44
N SER A 85 -10.05 -2.76 20.85
CA SER A 85 -10.54 -3.13 22.17
C SER A 85 -9.74 -2.50 23.31
N ALA A 86 -8.40 -2.52 23.21
CA ALA A 86 -7.50 -1.95 24.22
C ALA A 86 -7.56 -0.42 24.29
N SER A 87 -7.85 0.25 23.17
CA SER A 87 -7.89 1.72 23.09
C SER A 87 -9.17 2.33 23.68
N GLY A 88 -10.26 1.58 23.75
CA GLY A 88 -11.58 2.11 24.10
C GLY A 88 -12.08 3.21 23.15
N THR A 89 -11.55 3.28 21.92
CA THR A 89 -11.89 4.31 20.94
C THR A 89 -13.38 4.32 20.60
N ARG A 90 -13.91 5.53 20.33
CA ARG A 90 -15.25 5.75 19.77
C ARG A 90 -15.20 6.27 18.33
N ALA A 91 -14.03 6.20 17.70
CA ALA A 91 -13.82 6.65 16.33
C ALA A 91 -14.69 5.86 15.34
N MET A 92 -15.18 6.53 14.31
CA MET A 92 -15.78 5.84 13.17
C MET A 92 -14.69 5.12 12.37
N THR A 93 -14.89 3.82 12.15
CA THR A 93 -13.95 3.00 11.35
C THR A 93 -14.53 2.76 9.97
N PHE A 94 -13.72 2.99 8.94
CA PHE A 94 -14.05 2.77 7.54
C PHE A 94 -13.07 1.81 6.88
N VAL A 95 -13.61 0.81 6.20
CA VAL A 95 -12.84 -0.15 5.40
C VAL A 95 -12.68 0.43 4.00
N VAL A 96 -11.44 0.75 3.62
CA VAL A 96 -11.17 1.40 2.33
C VAL A 96 -11.26 0.44 1.14
N SER A 97 -11.09 -0.86 1.36
CA SER A 97 -11.20 -1.90 0.31
C SER A 97 -12.65 -2.31 0.00
N THR A 98 -13.65 -1.68 0.64
CA THR A 98 -15.07 -1.98 0.36
C THR A 98 -15.38 -1.78 -1.12
N GLY A 99 -16.01 -2.77 -1.75
CA GLY A 99 -16.36 -2.73 -3.18
C GLY A 99 -15.28 -3.26 -4.12
N ILE A 100 -14.09 -3.61 -3.63
CA ILE A 100 -13.06 -4.29 -4.41
C ILE A 100 -13.42 -5.78 -4.53
N LYS A 101 -13.17 -6.36 -5.70
CA LYS A 101 -13.25 -7.82 -5.91
C LYS A 101 -12.01 -8.47 -5.27
N PRO A 102 -12.15 -9.21 -4.16
CA PRO A 102 -11.00 -9.82 -3.51
C PRO A 102 -10.33 -10.87 -4.40
N ARG A 103 -8.99 -10.85 -4.44
CA ARG A 103 -8.19 -11.92 -5.02
C ARG A 103 -8.04 -13.03 -3.99
N LYS A 104 -8.31 -14.27 -4.39
CA LYS A 104 -8.12 -15.46 -3.57
C LYS A 104 -6.90 -16.22 -4.04
N MET A 105 -6.20 -16.84 -3.09
CA MET A 105 -5.01 -17.64 -3.30
C MET A 105 -5.10 -18.90 -2.47
N GLU A 106 -4.38 -19.95 -2.85
CA GLU A 106 -4.19 -21.10 -1.98
C GLU A 106 -3.31 -20.72 -0.79
N ASP A 107 -3.68 -21.21 0.38
CA ASP A 107 -2.84 -21.10 1.58
C ASP A 107 -1.68 -22.11 1.45
N GLU A 108 -0.46 -21.60 1.34
CA GLU A 108 0.72 -22.44 1.17
C GLU A 108 1.00 -23.35 2.40
N HIS A 109 0.52 -22.95 3.57
CA HIS A 109 0.69 -23.70 4.82
C HIS A 109 -0.46 -24.68 5.10
N HIS A 110 -1.63 -24.46 4.48
CA HIS A 110 -2.83 -25.29 4.67
C HIS A 110 -3.44 -25.65 3.32
N PRO A 111 -2.96 -26.72 2.65
CA PRO A 111 -3.46 -27.15 1.33
C PRO A 111 -4.99 -27.33 1.33
N GLY A 112 -5.66 -26.74 0.32
CA GLY A 112 -7.12 -26.77 0.22
C GLY A 112 -7.83 -25.60 0.92
N HIS A 113 -7.11 -24.76 1.66
CA HIS A 113 -7.64 -23.51 2.18
C HIS A 113 -7.29 -22.33 1.26
N GLN A 114 -8.14 -21.33 1.25
CA GLN A 114 -7.90 -20.11 0.49
C GLN A 114 -7.72 -18.92 1.45
N VAL A 115 -6.69 -18.14 1.20
CA VAL A 115 -6.46 -16.84 1.83
C VAL A 115 -6.84 -15.72 0.89
N THR A 116 -7.16 -14.57 1.46
CA THR A 116 -7.43 -13.36 0.67
C THR A 116 -6.15 -12.56 0.55
N ASP A 117 -5.78 -12.17 -0.65
CA ASP A 117 -4.69 -11.23 -0.91
C ASP A 117 -5.10 -9.83 -0.40
N PRO A 118 -4.40 -9.26 0.59
CA PRO A 118 -4.74 -7.96 1.15
C PRO A 118 -4.21 -6.78 0.33
N HIS A 119 -3.27 -6.98 -0.61
CA HIS A 119 -2.46 -5.94 -1.27
C HIS A 119 -3.20 -5.25 -2.43
N ALA A 120 -4.48 -4.93 -2.21
CA ALA A 120 -5.34 -4.40 -3.27
C ALA A 120 -4.89 -3.02 -3.79
N TRP A 121 -4.17 -2.22 -3.00
CA TRP A 121 -3.59 -0.94 -3.39
C TRP A 121 -2.55 -1.04 -4.52
N GLN A 122 -1.99 -2.22 -4.77
CA GLN A 122 -1.05 -2.46 -5.86
C GLN A 122 -1.69 -2.35 -7.26
N SER A 123 -3.02 -2.30 -7.34
CA SER A 123 -3.75 -1.89 -8.54
C SER A 123 -4.24 -0.44 -8.40
N ILE A 124 -3.86 0.45 -9.34
CA ILE A 124 -4.31 1.84 -9.34
C ILE A 124 -5.84 1.92 -9.48
N ALA A 125 -6.47 1.00 -10.20
CA ALA A 125 -7.93 0.91 -10.28
C ALA A 125 -8.56 0.71 -8.89
N ASN A 126 -7.97 -0.15 -8.06
CA ASN A 126 -8.40 -0.35 -6.68
C ASN A 126 -8.09 0.87 -5.79
N ALA A 127 -6.93 1.51 -5.97
CA ALA A 127 -6.59 2.73 -5.24
C ALA A 127 -7.60 3.86 -5.49
N LYS A 128 -8.19 3.95 -6.69
CA LYS A 128 -9.28 4.88 -6.98
C LYS A 128 -10.53 4.57 -6.14
N ILE A 129 -10.83 3.29 -5.88
CA ILE A 129 -11.92 2.88 -4.97
C ILE A 129 -11.59 3.29 -3.54
N TYR A 130 -10.35 3.10 -3.09
CA TYR A 130 -9.89 3.56 -1.77
C TYR A 130 -10.13 5.07 -1.60
N VAL A 131 -9.72 5.88 -2.58
CA VAL A 131 -9.92 7.34 -2.57
C VAL A 131 -11.39 7.71 -2.46
N ALA A 132 -12.29 7.01 -3.16
CA ALA A 132 -13.72 7.24 -3.06
C ALA A 132 -14.25 6.89 -1.65
N ASN A 133 -13.85 5.75 -1.09
CA ASN A 133 -14.26 5.32 0.25
C ASN A 133 -13.70 6.26 1.34
N ILE A 134 -12.48 6.77 1.19
CA ILE A 134 -11.89 7.77 2.09
C ILE A 134 -12.69 9.07 2.05
N ARG A 135 -13.00 9.58 0.84
CA ARG A 135 -13.85 10.78 0.67
C ARG A 135 -15.18 10.62 1.39
N ASP A 136 -15.84 9.49 1.20
CA ASP A 136 -17.16 9.23 1.79
C ASP A 136 -17.07 9.09 3.31
N GLY A 137 -16.04 8.41 3.80
CA GLY A 137 -15.77 8.28 5.24
C GLY A 137 -15.51 9.63 5.92
N LEU A 138 -14.64 10.46 5.33
CA LEU A 138 -14.36 11.81 5.83
C LEU A 138 -15.61 12.70 5.77
N SER A 139 -16.36 12.67 4.67
CA SER A 139 -17.59 13.44 4.51
C SER A 139 -18.66 13.07 5.56
N LYS A 140 -18.72 11.79 5.94
CA LYS A 140 -19.62 11.31 6.98
C LYS A 140 -19.18 11.75 8.38
N ALA A 141 -17.89 11.74 8.65
CA ALA A 141 -17.33 12.09 9.96
C ALA A 141 -17.23 13.61 10.19
N ASP A 142 -17.07 14.38 9.12
CA ASP A 142 -16.97 15.84 9.12
C ASP A 142 -17.81 16.44 7.99
N PRO A 143 -19.14 16.48 8.14
CA PRO A 143 -20.04 17.01 7.11
C PRO A 143 -19.72 18.44 6.62
N PRO A 144 -19.24 19.37 7.48
CA PRO A 144 -18.81 20.69 7.01
C PRO A 144 -17.63 20.67 6.03
N GLY A 145 -16.77 19.63 6.06
CA GLY A 145 -15.63 19.46 5.18
C GLY A 145 -15.95 18.80 3.84
N LYS A 146 -17.18 18.32 3.62
CA LYS A 146 -17.57 17.50 2.49
C LYS A 146 -17.10 18.05 1.13
N SER A 147 -17.34 19.34 0.87
CA SER A 147 -16.97 19.97 -0.41
C SER A 147 -15.45 19.97 -0.64
N VAL A 148 -14.64 20.12 0.42
CA VAL A 148 -13.19 20.05 0.36
C VAL A 148 -12.75 18.62 0.01
N TYR A 149 -13.30 17.62 0.69
CA TYR A 149 -12.98 16.22 0.44
C TYR A 149 -13.36 15.77 -0.99
N GLU A 150 -14.52 16.22 -1.48
CA GLU A 150 -14.96 15.95 -2.86
C GLU A 150 -14.03 16.61 -3.89
N ALA A 151 -13.62 17.86 -3.67
CA ALA A 151 -12.69 18.56 -4.57
C ALA A 151 -11.30 17.89 -4.58
N ASN A 152 -10.75 17.57 -3.39
CA ASN A 152 -9.46 16.91 -3.27
C ASN A 152 -9.48 15.51 -3.88
N ALA A 153 -10.50 14.71 -3.58
CA ALA A 153 -10.65 13.38 -4.17
C ALA A 153 -10.72 13.44 -5.69
N LYS A 154 -11.50 14.37 -6.27
CA LYS A 154 -11.58 14.57 -7.72
C LYS A 154 -10.22 14.90 -8.32
N ALA A 155 -9.46 15.82 -7.69
CA ALA A 155 -8.14 16.19 -8.16
C ALA A 155 -7.14 15.03 -8.08
N TYR A 156 -7.19 14.25 -6.99
CA TYR A 156 -6.30 13.10 -6.80
C TYR A 156 -6.65 11.94 -7.74
N LEU A 157 -7.93 11.65 -7.96
CA LEU A 157 -8.39 10.67 -8.96
C LEU A 157 -7.89 10.99 -10.37
N ALA A 158 -7.85 12.27 -10.76
CA ALA A 158 -7.27 12.66 -12.04
C ALA A 158 -5.76 12.37 -12.13
N LYS A 159 -5.01 12.56 -11.03
CA LYS A 159 -3.58 12.16 -10.96
C LYS A 159 -3.40 10.65 -11.04
N LEU A 160 -4.27 9.87 -10.39
CA LEU A 160 -4.24 8.41 -10.46
C LEU A 160 -4.58 7.89 -11.86
N GLU A 161 -5.50 8.54 -12.58
CA GLU A 161 -5.79 8.19 -13.97
C GLU A 161 -4.57 8.40 -14.87
N ALA A 162 -3.89 9.54 -14.74
CA ALA A 162 -2.65 9.80 -15.47
C ALA A 162 -1.56 8.78 -15.14
N LEU A 163 -1.37 8.47 -13.84
CA LEU A 163 -0.42 7.47 -13.37
C LEU A 163 -0.72 6.08 -13.96
N GLU A 164 -1.98 5.70 -14.05
CA GLU A 164 -2.36 4.39 -14.61
C GLU A 164 -1.97 4.27 -16.09
N GLN A 165 -2.10 5.36 -16.86
CA GLN A 165 -1.64 5.39 -18.26
C GLN A 165 -0.10 5.34 -18.34
N GLU A 166 0.60 6.06 -17.46
CA GLU A 166 2.07 5.98 -17.36
C GLU A 166 2.53 4.55 -17.09
N VAL A 167 1.93 3.87 -16.10
CA VAL A 167 2.27 2.49 -15.72
C VAL A 167 2.01 1.52 -16.86
N LYS A 168 0.83 1.58 -17.49
CA LYS A 168 0.49 0.73 -18.65
C LYS A 168 1.47 0.91 -19.80
N ALA A 169 1.81 2.15 -20.13
CA ALA A 169 2.75 2.45 -21.20
C ALA A 169 4.16 1.96 -20.88
N ALA A 170 4.61 2.07 -19.64
CA ALA A 170 5.94 1.63 -19.21
C ALA A 170 6.05 0.10 -19.19
N ILE A 171 5.09 -0.59 -18.55
CA ILE A 171 5.07 -2.06 -18.49
C ILE A 171 4.87 -2.67 -19.89
N GLY A 172 4.13 -2.00 -20.77
CA GLY A 172 3.95 -2.41 -22.17
C GLY A 172 5.25 -2.53 -22.96
N LYS A 173 6.33 -1.83 -22.56
CA LYS A 173 7.66 -1.90 -23.18
C LYS A 173 8.47 -3.13 -22.77
N ILE A 174 8.09 -3.81 -21.70
CA ILE A 174 8.77 -5.03 -21.24
C ILE A 174 8.34 -6.19 -22.15
N PRO A 175 9.26 -6.95 -22.75
CA PRO A 175 8.93 -8.14 -23.53
C PRO A 175 8.10 -9.14 -22.72
N ALA A 176 7.16 -9.85 -23.35
CA ALA A 176 6.24 -10.75 -22.67
C ALA A 176 6.95 -11.90 -21.92
N ASP A 177 8.06 -12.40 -22.46
CA ASP A 177 8.90 -13.43 -21.86
C ASP A 177 9.75 -12.92 -20.68
N HIS A 178 9.92 -11.60 -20.53
CA HIS A 178 10.58 -10.98 -19.37
C HIS A 178 9.60 -10.57 -18.25
N ARG A 179 8.29 -10.70 -18.45
CA ARG A 179 7.27 -10.27 -17.47
C ARG A 179 7.04 -11.25 -16.32
N ARG A 180 7.99 -12.15 -16.08
CA ARG A 180 7.97 -13.06 -14.93
C ARG A 180 9.19 -12.79 -14.08
N ILE A 181 8.96 -12.50 -12.80
CA ILE A 181 9.98 -12.09 -11.83
C ILE A 181 9.73 -12.73 -10.47
N ILE A 182 10.74 -12.67 -9.61
CA ILE A 182 10.68 -13.11 -8.22
C ILE A 182 10.67 -11.88 -7.31
N THR A 183 9.80 -11.89 -6.32
CA THR A 183 9.74 -10.96 -5.17
C THR A 183 9.89 -11.73 -3.87
N THR A 184 10.01 -11.07 -2.73
CA THR A 184 10.21 -11.74 -1.44
C THR A 184 8.94 -12.41 -0.99
N HIS A 185 7.80 -11.65 -0.94
CA HIS A 185 6.48 -12.19 -0.60
C HIS A 185 5.43 -11.90 -1.70
N ASP A 186 4.25 -12.49 -1.61
CA ASP A 186 3.22 -12.38 -2.66
C ASP A 186 2.34 -11.12 -2.47
N ALA A 187 2.96 -9.96 -2.63
CA ALA A 187 2.29 -8.66 -2.51
C ALA A 187 1.77 -8.10 -3.84
N PHE A 188 2.26 -8.59 -4.97
CA PHE A 188 2.05 -7.92 -6.27
C PHE A 188 0.98 -8.60 -7.14
N GLY A 189 0.14 -9.45 -6.58
CA GLY A 189 -0.86 -10.19 -7.33
C GLY A 189 -1.88 -9.30 -8.04
N TYR A 190 -2.34 -8.21 -7.39
CA TYR A 190 -3.22 -7.23 -8.04
C TYR A 190 -2.52 -6.40 -9.11
N PHE A 191 -1.23 -6.06 -8.91
CA PHE A 191 -0.42 -5.40 -9.93
C PHE A 191 -0.26 -6.31 -11.15
N GLY A 192 0.10 -7.58 -10.92
CA GLY A 192 0.24 -8.59 -11.97
C GLY A 192 -1.01 -8.74 -12.82
N GLY A 193 -2.17 -8.86 -12.17
CA GLY A 193 -3.46 -8.95 -12.83
C GLY A 193 -3.86 -7.69 -13.61
N ALA A 194 -3.48 -6.50 -13.12
CA ALA A 194 -3.82 -5.23 -13.76
C ALA A 194 -2.93 -4.91 -14.98
N TYR A 195 -1.65 -5.31 -14.94
CA TYR A 195 -0.65 -4.85 -15.92
C TYR A 195 0.02 -5.99 -16.70
N GLY A 196 -0.40 -7.24 -16.50
CA GLY A 196 0.08 -8.39 -17.28
C GLY A 196 1.50 -8.82 -16.90
N MET A 197 1.84 -8.80 -15.61
CA MET A 197 3.07 -9.36 -15.06
C MET A 197 2.78 -10.56 -14.16
N ALA A 198 3.75 -11.47 -14.03
CA ALA A 198 3.69 -12.61 -13.12
C ALA A 198 4.74 -12.44 -12.03
N PHE A 199 4.30 -12.36 -10.80
CA PHE A 199 5.13 -12.33 -9.61
C PHE A 199 5.09 -13.70 -8.95
N ILE A 200 6.23 -14.18 -8.51
CA ILE A 200 6.42 -15.45 -7.84
C ILE A 200 7.27 -15.17 -6.60
N SER A 201 6.88 -15.71 -5.47
CA SER A 201 7.57 -15.46 -4.20
C SER A 201 7.83 -16.76 -3.45
N PRO A 202 8.89 -16.84 -2.63
CA PRO A 202 9.12 -17.94 -1.69
C PRO A 202 8.25 -17.84 -0.43
N GLU A 203 7.81 -16.63 -0.09
CA GLU A 203 6.89 -16.35 1.03
C GLU A 203 5.47 -16.17 0.51
N GLY A 204 4.48 -16.53 1.33
CA GLY A 204 3.07 -16.32 1.02
C GLY A 204 2.65 -14.85 1.01
N VAL A 205 1.34 -14.60 1.21
CA VAL A 205 0.77 -13.23 1.26
C VAL A 205 1.07 -12.48 2.56
N SER A 206 1.60 -13.16 3.57
CA SER A 206 2.03 -12.59 4.84
C SER A 206 3.51 -12.88 5.06
N THR A 207 4.18 -11.95 5.71
CA THR A 207 5.61 -12.02 6.08
C THR A 207 5.81 -12.56 7.51
N ASP A 208 4.78 -13.07 8.17
CA ASP A 208 4.83 -13.57 9.55
C ASP A 208 5.57 -14.89 9.71
N ALA A 209 5.87 -15.60 8.62
CA ALA A 209 6.65 -16.81 8.58
C ALA A 209 7.72 -16.76 7.49
N GLU A 210 8.97 -17.07 7.86
CA GLU A 210 10.04 -17.22 6.88
C GLU A 210 9.81 -18.43 5.97
N PRO A 211 10.22 -18.38 4.68
CA PRO A 211 10.08 -19.50 3.76
C PRO A 211 10.94 -20.68 4.20
N SER A 212 10.43 -21.89 4.04
CA SER A 212 11.20 -23.08 4.33
C SER A 212 12.35 -23.26 3.30
N ALA A 213 13.40 -23.99 3.69
CA ALA A 213 14.47 -24.36 2.77
C ALA A 213 13.96 -25.09 1.52
N LYS A 214 12.86 -25.85 1.65
CA LYS A 214 12.20 -26.53 0.53
C LYS A 214 11.57 -25.54 -0.45
N ASP A 215 10.95 -24.47 0.04
CA ASP A 215 10.31 -23.46 -0.80
C ASP A 215 11.38 -22.63 -1.53
N VAL A 216 12.44 -22.25 -0.84
CA VAL A 216 13.61 -21.60 -1.46
C VAL A 216 14.20 -22.48 -2.56
N ALA A 217 14.38 -23.79 -2.32
CA ALA A 217 14.89 -24.72 -3.34
C ALA A 217 13.95 -24.84 -4.56
N LYS A 218 12.62 -24.84 -4.35
CA LYS A 218 11.63 -24.81 -5.45
C LYS A 218 11.78 -23.54 -6.30
N ILE A 219 11.90 -22.37 -5.68
CA ILE A 219 12.09 -21.10 -6.38
C ILE A 219 13.36 -21.10 -7.19
N ILE A 220 14.50 -21.57 -6.64
CA ILE A 220 15.77 -21.69 -7.36
C ILE A 220 15.61 -22.61 -8.58
N ALA A 221 14.98 -23.77 -8.41
CA ALA A 221 14.73 -24.70 -9.53
C ALA A 221 13.83 -24.05 -10.60
N GLN A 222 12.82 -23.30 -10.19
CA GLN A 222 11.90 -22.61 -11.09
C GLN A 222 12.60 -21.49 -11.88
N ILE A 223 13.42 -20.68 -11.22
CA ILE A 223 14.22 -19.62 -11.89
C ILE A 223 15.07 -20.24 -12.99
N ARG A 224 15.81 -21.32 -12.69
CA ARG A 224 16.67 -22.02 -13.67
C ARG A 224 15.88 -22.61 -14.83
N LYS A 225 14.76 -23.31 -14.51
CA LYS A 225 13.91 -23.96 -15.53
C LYS A 225 13.23 -22.96 -16.47
N GLN A 226 12.73 -21.86 -15.92
CA GLN A 226 11.95 -20.86 -16.65
C GLN A 226 12.79 -19.68 -17.14
N LYS A 227 14.09 -19.67 -16.83
CA LYS A 227 15.04 -18.60 -17.18
C LYS A 227 14.52 -17.22 -16.73
N ILE A 228 14.02 -17.14 -15.48
CA ILE A 228 13.51 -15.89 -14.93
C ILE A 228 14.64 -14.87 -14.85
N PRO A 229 14.48 -13.67 -15.46
CA PRO A 229 15.61 -12.76 -15.69
C PRO A 229 16.06 -12.02 -14.45
N ALA A 230 15.16 -11.77 -13.49
CA ALA A 230 15.46 -10.93 -12.33
C ALA A 230 14.70 -11.35 -11.07
N VAL A 231 15.34 -11.06 -9.94
CA VAL A 231 14.75 -11.09 -8.58
C VAL A 231 14.74 -9.67 -8.03
N PHE A 232 13.75 -9.33 -7.23
CA PHE A 232 13.60 -8.01 -6.62
C PHE A 232 13.53 -8.13 -5.11
N MET A 233 14.19 -7.22 -4.43
CA MET A 233 14.08 -7.04 -2.99
C MET A 233 12.85 -6.20 -2.67
N GLU A 234 12.39 -6.25 -1.43
CA GLU A 234 11.31 -5.39 -0.93
C GLU A 234 11.81 -4.54 0.22
N ASN A 235 11.23 -3.34 0.37
CA ASN A 235 11.70 -2.38 1.38
C ASN A 235 11.36 -2.76 2.83
N ILE A 236 10.49 -3.73 3.03
CA ILE A 236 10.04 -4.19 4.35
C ILE A 236 10.68 -5.50 4.80
N THR A 237 11.44 -6.17 3.94
CA THR A 237 12.01 -7.50 4.21
C THR A 237 13.53 -7.49 4.21
N ASP A 238 14.14 -8.53 4.81
CA ASP A 238 15.59 -8.71 4.80
C ASP A 238 16.07 -9.07 3.38
N PRO A 239 16.99 -8.32 2.77
CA PRO A 239 17.42 -8.56 1.40
C PRO A 239 18.28 -9.83 1.22
N ARG A 240 18.78 -10.45 2.32
CA ARG A 240 19.73 -11.57 2.27
C ARG A 240 19.19 -12.77 1.51
N LEU A 241 17.91 -13.09 1.68
CA LEU A 241 17.28 -14.20 0.97
C LEU A 241 17.33 -13.99 -0.57
N MET A 242 16.91 -12.83 -1.03
CA MET A 242 16.92 -12.51 -2.47
C MET A 242 18.33 -12.44 -3.03
N GLN A 243 19.30 -11.94 -2.26
CA GLN A 243 20.71 -11.93 -2.63
C GLN A 243 21.28 -13.36 -2.77
N GLN A 244 20.92 -14.27 -1.86
CA GLN A 244 21.27 -15.68 -1.94
C GLN A 244 20.68 -16.33 -3.20
N ILE A 245 19.38 -16.17 -3.44
CA ILE A 245 18.70 -16.72 -4.61
C ILE A 245 19.35 -16.20 -5.91
N ALA A 246 19.63 -14.91 -5.98
CA ALA A 246 20.32 -14.32 -7.12
C ALA A 246 21.70 -14.95 -7.36
N LYS A 247 22.49 -15.10 -6.29
CA LYS A 247 23.83 -15.71 -6.35
C LYS A 247 23.79 -17.17 -6.83
N GLU A 248 22.82 -17.95 -6.37
CA GLU A 248 22.70 -19.37 -6.72
C GLU A 248 22.12 -19.60 -8.13
N THR A 249 21.36 -18.67 -8.66
CA THR A 249 20.68 -18.81 -9.95
C THR A 249 21.34 -18.05 -11.09
N GLY A 250 22.14 -17.03 -10.77
CA GLY A 250 22.66 -16.07 -11.74
C GLY A 250 21.62 -15.04 -12.21
N ALA A 251 20.43 -15.01 -11.62
CA ALA A 251 19.42 -14.00 -11.91
C ALA A 251 19.90 -12.61 -11.50
N LYS A 252 19.53 -11.58 -12.26
CA LYS A 252 19.89 -10.19 -11.96
C LYS A 252 19.12 -9.71 -10.73
N ILE A 253 19.76 -8.95 -9.85
CA ILE A 253 19.04 -8.17 -8.82
C ILE A 253 18.48 -6.92 -9.50
N GLY A 254 17.14 -6.82 -9.56
CA GLY A 254 16.44 -5.77 -10.31
C GLY A 254 16.27 -4.45 -9.55
N GLY A 255 16.56 -4.44 -8.24
CA GLY A 255 16.35 -3.30 -7.35
C GLY A 255 15.40 -3.60 -6.21
N THR A 256 14.95 -2.55 -5.51
CA THR A 256 13.99 -2.65 -4.41
C THR A 256 12.61 -2.19 -4.87
N LEU A 257 11.60 -3.01 -4.63
CA LEU A 257 10.19 -2.66 -4.81
C LEU A 257 9.57 -2.26 -3.45
N TYR A 258 8.62 -1.38 -3.50
CA TYR A 258 7.82 -0.96 -2.36
C TYR A 258 6.49 -1.71 -2.41
N SER A 259 6.33 -2.67 -1.50
CA SER A 259 5.13 -3.51 -1.41
C SER A 259 4.09 -2.91 -0.46
N ASP A 260 4.40 -2.85 0.83
CA ASP A 260 3.45 -2.58 1.92
C ASP A 260 3.70 -1.27 2.66
N ALA A 261 4.80 -0.61 2.38
CA ALA A 261 5.14 0.66 3.00
C ALA A 261 5.74 1.65 2.00
N LEU A 262 5.49 2.94 2.23
CA LEU A 262 6.22 4.02 1.56
C LEU A 262 7.66 4.08 2.06
N SER A 263 8.53 4.79 1.33
CA SER A 263 9.83 5.20 1.85
C SER A 263 9.71 6.35 2.85
N ASP A 264 10.81 6.66 3.52
CA ASP A 264 10.95 7.92 4.24
C ASP A 264 10.72 9.12 3.29
N ALA A 265 10.47 10.30 3.87
CA ALA A 265 10.13 11.51 3.14
C ALA A 265 11.19 11.95 2.10
N THR A 266 12.44 11.56 2.29
CA THR A 266 13.56 11.84 1.38
C THR A 266 13.84 10.71 0.40
N GLY A 267 13.14 9.58 0.52
CA GLY A 267 13.30 8.41 -0.33
C GLY A 267 12.50 8.49 -1.63
N PRO A 268 12.70 7.52 -2.52
CA PRO A 268 12.13 7.56 -3.87
C PRO A 268 10.65 7.20 -3.96
N ALA A 269 10.02 6.80 -2.87
CA ALA A 269 8.64 6.31 -2.78
C ALA A 269 7.89 6.96 -1.59
N ALA A 270 8.09 8.28 -1.39
CA ALA A 270 7.53 9.00 -0.25
C ALA A 270 6.01 9.20 -0.33
N THR A 271 5.39 9.05 -1.50
CA THR A 271 3.94 9.07 -1.73
C THR A 271 3.50 7.83 -2.50
N TYR A 272 2.21 7.52 -2.51
CA TYR A 272 1.66 6.42 -3.31
C TYR A 272 2.00 6.54 -4.80
N ILE A 273 1.90 7.74 -5.36
CA ILE A 273 2.24 8.00 -6.76
C ILE A 273 3.74 7.75 -7.01
N ASP A 274 4.60 8.25 -6.13
CA ASP A 274 6.05 8.04 -6.25
C ASP A 274 6.43 6.57 -6.04
N MET A 275 5.76 5.86 -5.14
CA MET A 275 5.90 4.42 -4.93
C MET A 275 5.63 3.65 -6.23
N MET A 276 4.50 3.89 -6.86
CA MET A 276 4.14 3.23 -8.12
C MET A 276 5.13 3.57 -9.24
N ARG A 277 5.56 4.83 -9.35
CA ARG A 277 6.58 5.25 -10.33
C ARG A 277 7.94 4.61 -10.04
N SER A 278 8.33 4.53 -8.76
CA SER A 278 9.58 3.88 -8.37
C SER A 278 9.57 2.41 -8.72
N ASN A 279 8.49 1.68 -8.36
CA ASN A 279 8.36 0.27 -8.69
C ASN A 279 8.44 0.03 -10.22
N VAL A 280 7.70 0.80 -11.00
CA VAL A 280 7.69 0.68 -12.47
C VAL A 280 9.06 1.00 -13.07
N ARG A 281 9.76 2.00 -12.53
CA ARG A 281 11.12 2.36 -12.96
C ARG A 281 12.10 1.20 -12.71
N GLU A 282 12.09 0.59 -11.53
CA GLU A 282 12.98 -0.54 -11.23
C GLU A 282 12.64 -1.76 -12.09
N LEU A 283 11.34 -2.06 -12.29
CA LEU A 283 10.90 -3.13 -13.20
C LEU A 283 11.39 -2.89 -14.64
N THR A 284 11.15 -1.71 -15.19
CA THR A 284 11.56 -1.40 -16.58
C THR A 284 13.08 -1.37 -16.76
N LYS A 285 13.82 -0.82 -15.79
CA LYS A 285 15.28 -0.80 -15.79
C LYS A 285 15.91 -2.21 -15.81
N ALA A 286 15.26 -3.15 -15.11
CA ALA A 286 15.77 -4.51 -15.01
C ALA A 286 15.38 -5.40 -16.20
N LEU A 287 14.20 -5.18 -16.80
CA LEU A 287 13.51 -6.13 -17.67
C LEU A 287 13.33 -5.63 -19.12
N ALA A 288 13.37 -4.32 -19.36
CA ALA A 288 13.35 -3.79 -20.73
C ALA A 288 14.68 -4.10 -21.44
N PRO A 289 14.66 -4.21 -22.78
CA PRO A 289 15.85 -4.50 -23.61
C PRO A 289 16.95 -3.46 -23.41
#